data_3e56990598626f692dc58d64b4a42ba6
#
_entry.id   3e56990598626f692dc58d64b4a42ba6
#
_cell.length_a   1.000
_cell.length_b   1.000
_cell.length_c   1.000
_cell.angle_alpha   90.00
_cell.angle_beta   90.00
_cell.angle_gamma   90.00
#
_symmetry.space_group_name_H-M   'P 1'
#
loop_
_entity.id
_entity.type
_entity.pdbx_description
1 polymer ?
#
loop_
_entity_poly.entity_id
_entity_poly.type
_entity_poly.pdbx_seq_one_letter_code
_entity_poly.pdbx_strand_id
1 'polypeptide(L)'
;MAGMQDNVLDYVPDGVFTVDSEWRITFFNRAAEQITGIKRSKAIGRRCCDVFRASICENACSLKQTLSTNRPVVNKVVYIIDARGQKVPISISTAALKDSKGRIIGGVESFRDLRLVEELHRELQHQNSFADIIGRSTAMRQIFEVLPQIAQSDST
;
A
#
# COMPACT_ATOMS: atom_id res chain seq x y z
N MET A 1 31.53 -5.83 -4.70
CA MET A 1 30.38 -6.77 -4.72
C MET A 1 29.12 -6.19 -4.04
N ALA A 2 29.27 -5.56 -2.88
CA ALA A 2 28.14 -4.86 -2.22
C ALA A 2 27.52 -3.76 -3.10
N GLY A 3 28.32 -2.97 -3.80
CA GLY A 3 27.84 -1.86 -4.63
C GLY A 3 27.04 -2.27 -5.87
N MET A 4 27.17 -3.50 -6.36
CA MET A 4 26.44 -3.97 -7.53
C MET A 4 25.03 -4.46 -7.16
N GLN A 5 24.87 -5.05 -6.00
CA GLN A 5 23.56 -5.43 -5.47
C GLN A 5 22.72 -4.20 -5.09
N ASP A 6 23.36 -3.19 -4.51
CA ASP A 6 22.71 -1.92 -4.18
C ASP A 6 22.21 -1.21 -5.44
N ASN A 7 23.00 -1.25 -6.52
CA ASN A 7 22.61 -0.66 -7.80
C ASN A 7 21.41 -1.36 -8.43
N VAL A 8 21.31 -2.68 -8.36
CA VAL A 8 20.18 -3.44 -8.93
C VAL A 8 18.87 -3.05 -8.24
N LEU A 9 18.88 -2.92 -6.92
CA LEU A 9 17.67 -2.54 -6.15
C LEU A 9 17.24 -1.10 -6.41
N ASP A 10 18.14 -0.24 -6.86
CA ASP A 10 17.79 1.13 -7.26
C ASP A 10 16.99 1.20 -8.58
N TYR A 11 17.01 0.15 -9.39
CA TYR A 11 16.22 0.06 -10.63
C TYR A 11 14.86 -0.62 -10.43
N VAL A 12 14.60 -1.19 -9.25
CA VAL A 12 13.31 -1.80 -8.94
C VAL A 12 12.31 -0.69 -8.60
N PRO A 13 11.08 -0.74 -9.16
CA PRO A 13 10.07 0.29 -8.90
C PRO A 13 9.49 0.25 -7.48
N ASP A 14 9.61 -0.88 -6.80
CA ASP A 14 9.17 -1.03 -5.42
C ASP A 14 10.21 -0.46 -4.45
N GLY A 15 9.74 0.18 -3.37
CA GLY A 15 10.62 0.57 -2.28
C GLY A 15 11.11 -0.67 -1.52
N VAL A 16 12.40 -0.69 -1.19
CA VAL A 16 13.00 -1.78 -0.41
C VAL A 16 13.84 -1.16 0.69
N PHE A 17 13.64 -1.63 1.90
CA PHE A 17 14.51 -1.31 3.01
C PHE A 17 14.78 -2.54 3.88
N THR A 18 15.88 -2.50 4.58
CA THR A 18 16.26 -3.51 5.56
C THR A 18 16.43 -2.89 6.93
N VAL A 19 16.20 -3.68 7.96
CA VAL A 19 16.44 -3.30 9.36
C VAL A 19 17.32 -4.32 10.04
N ASP A 20 18.07 -3.86 11.05
CA ASP A 20 18.82 -4.72 11.95
C ASP A 20 17.94 -5.21 13.13
N SER A 21 18.56 -5.89 14.09
CA SER A 21 17.89 -6.40 15.29
C SER A 21 17.34 -5.30 16.21
N GLU A 22 17.80 -4.07 16.06
CA GLU A 22 17.34 -2.90 16.82
C GLU A 22 16.30 -2.06 16.07
N TRP A 23 15.79 -2.58 14.95
CA TRP A 23 14.82 -1.91 14.08
C TRP A 23 15.35 -0.65 13.40
N ARG A 24 16.67 -0.52 13.27
CA ARG A 24 17.30 0.57 12.55
C ARG A 24 17.43 0.23 11.08
N ILE A 25 17.13 1.17 10.23
CA ILE A 25 17.25 1.01 8.78
C ILE A 25 18.73 0.91 8.41
N THR A 26 19.08 -0.18 7.71
CA THR A 26 20.45 -0.45 7.24
C THR A 26 20.58 -0.32 5.73
N PHE A 27 19.46 -0.38 5.00
CA PHE A 27 19.43 -0.21 3.56
C PHE A 27 18.13 0.50 3.17
N PHE A 28 18.18 1.33 2.14
CA PHE A 28 17.03 2.11 1.68
C PHE A 28 17.25 2.46 0.20
N ASN A 29 16.46 1.89 -0.71
CA ASN A 29 16.69 2.06 -2.13
C ASN A 29 16.09 3.37 -2.67
N ARG A 30 16.36 3.65 -3.94
CA ARG A 30 15.91 4.87 -4.62
C ARG A 30 14.38 4.98 -4.68
N ALA A 31 13.67 3.89 -4.96
CA ALA A 31 12.21 3.88 -4.99
C ALA A 31 11.63 4.22 -3.60
N ALA A 32 12.24 3.74 -2.53
CA ALA A 32 11.86 4.08 -1.18
C ALA A 32 12.00 5.59 -0.91
N GLU A 33 13.06 6.22 -1.40
CA GLU A 33 13.22 7.68 -1.34
C GLU A 33 12.09 8.41 -2.07
N GLN A 34 11.74 7.94 -3.27
CA GLN A 34 10.71 8.56 -4.10
C GLN A 34 9.31 8.42 -3.48
N ILE A 35 8.99 7.26 -2.94
CA ILE A 35 7.67 6.98 -2.35
C ILE A 35 7.49 7.73 -1.04
N THR A 36 8.50 7.75 -0.18
CA THR A 36 8.42 8.38 1.15
C THR A 36 8.76 9.86 1.14
N GLY A 37 9.50 10.33 0.13
CA GLY A 37 10.06 11.67 0.10
C GLY A 37 11.22 11.89 1.06
N ILE A 38 11.73 10.82 1.68
CA ILE A 38 12.84 10.86 2.64
C ILE A 38 14.09 10.34 1.97
N LYS A 39 15.19 11.09 2.05
CA LYS A 39 16.46 10.67 1.46
C LYS A 39 17.09 9.53 2.26
N ARG A 40 17.80 8.65 1.56
CA ARG A 40 18.56 7.53 2.14
C ARG A 40 19.45 8.01 3.30
N SER A 41 20.17 9.10 3.12
CA SER A 41 21.05 9.66 4.15
C SER A 41 20.33 10.03 5.45
N LYS A 42 19.04 10.34 5.36
CA LYS A 42 18.19 10.66 6.52
C LYS A 42 17.47 9.43 7.10
N ALA A 43 17.30 8.39 6.30
CA ALA A 43 16.61 7.16 6.72
C ALA A 43 17.55 6.18 7.42
N ILE A 44 18.76 5.99 6.87
CA ILE A 44 19.74 5.05 7.41
C ILE A 44 20.09 5.38 8.86
N GLY A 45 20.08 4.37 9.72
CA GLY A 45 20.38 4.49 11.15
C GLY A 45 19.20 4.91 12.01
N ARG A 46 18.08 5.34 11.41
CA ARG A 46 16.86 5.67 12.15
C ARG A 46 15.98 4.43 12.31
N ARG A 47 15.13 4.43 13.31
CA ARG A 47 14.15 3.36 13.48
C ARG A 47 13.10 3.44 12.36
N CYS A 48 12.72 2.29 11.83
CA CYS A 48 11.77 2.25 10.71
C CYS A 48 10.41 2.88 11.06
N CYS A 49 9.93 2.73 12.29
CA CYS A 49 8.67 3.35 12.71
C CYS A 49 8.72 4.89 12.70
N ASP A 50 9.87 5.49 12.93
CA ASP A 50 10.05 6.94 12.90
C ASP A 50 10.10 7.48 11.48
N VAL A 51 10.57 6.67 10.54
CA VAL A 51 10.66 7.02 9.11
C VAL A 51 9.31 6.84 8.42
N PHE A 52 8.68 5.70 8.58
CA PHE A 52 7.46 5.35 7.85
C PHE A 52 6.18 5.79 8.54
N ARG A 53 6.16 5.81 9.87
CA ARG A 53 4.97 6.15 10.65
C ARG A 53 3.72 5.43 10.13
N ALA A 54 3.88 4.13 9.88
CA ALA A 54 2.82 3.30 9.31
C ALA A 54 1.68 3.08 10.32
N SER A 55 0.48 2.89 9.80
CA SER A 55 -0.72 2.61 10.60
C SER A 55 -0.60 1.38 11.48
N ILE A 56 0.31 0.45 11.14
CA ILE A 56 0.52 -0.81 11.84
C ILE A 56 1.71 -0.81 12.81
N CYS A 57 2.51 0.25 12.86
CA CYS A 57 3.77 0.25 13.61
C CYS A 57 3.60 0.00 15.11
N GLU A 58 2.51 0.46 15.70
CA GLU A 58 2.30 0.35 17.14
C GLU A 58 1.75 -1.03 17.57
N ASN A 59 0.77 -1.56 16.85
CA ASN A 59 -0.02 -2.69 17.32
C ASN A 59 0.07 -3.94 16.45
N ALA A 60 0.42 -3.83 15.19
CA ALA A 60 0.34 -4.93 14.24
C ALA A 60 1.49 -4.90 13.22
N CYS A 61 2.70 -4.58 13.66
CA CYS A 61 3.88 -4.48 12.79
C CYS A 61 4.13 -5.82 12.08
N SER A 62 4.01 -5.83 10.75
CA SER A 62 4.20 -7.02 9.92
C SER A 62 5.64 -7.53 9.98
N LEU A 63 6.60 -6.64 10.07
CA LEU A 63 8.00 -7.01 10.19
C LEU A 63 8.29 -7.71 11.53
N LYS A 64 7.73 -7.22 12.64
CA LYS A 64 7.80 -7.90 13.93
C LYS A 64 7.19 -9.30 13.87
N GLN A 65 6.03 -9.41 13.27
CA GLN A 65 5.36 -10.70 13.08
C GLN A 65 6.22 -11.67 12.28
N THR A 66 6.82 -11.19 11.19
CA THR A 66 7.70 -11.99 10.34
C THR A 66 8.94 -12.46 11.10
N LEU A 67 9.58 -11.59 11.87
CA LEU A 67 10.77 -11.94 12.64
C LEU A 67 10.47 -12.89 13.78
N SER A 68 9.30 -12.81 14.40
CA SER A 68 8.91 -13.72 15.50
C SER A 68 8.43 -15.07 15.01
N THR A 69 7.73 -15.14 13.87
CA THR A 69 7.15 -16.38 13.33
C THR A 69 7.98 -17.03 12.24
N ASN A 70 8.98 -16.31 11.72
CA ASN A 70 9.76 -16.70 10.54
C ASN A 70 8.87 -16.98 9.30
N ARG A 71 7.72 -16.35 9.22
CA ARG A 71 6.80 -16.45 8.09
C ARG A 71 6.70 -15.10 7.38
N PRO A 72 6.86 -15.05 6.06
CA PRO A 72 6.72 -13.81 5.32
C PRO A 72 5.27 -13.32 5.34
N VAL A 73 5.10 -12.01 5.34
CA VAL A 73 3.84 -11.35 5.02
C VAL A 73 3.91 -10.90 3.57
N VAL A 74 2.86 -11.12 2.80
CA VAL A 74 2.83 -10.84 1.37
C VAL A 74 1.63 -9.97 1.03
N ASN A 75 1.87 -8.89 0.31
CA ASN A 75 0.84 -8.01 -0.26
C ASN A 75 -0.19 -7.49 0.76
N LYS A 76 0.25 -7.10 1.93
CA LYS A 76 -0.61 -6.47 2.93
C LYS A 76 -0.72 -4.97 2.64
N VAL A 77 -1.94 -4.46 2.55
CA VAL A 77 -2.19 -3.02 2.34
C VAL A 77 -2.15 -2.29 3.68
N VAL A 78 -1.32 -1.26 3.75
CA VAL A 78 -1.19 -0.38 4.91
C VAL A 78 -1.03 1.06 4.45
N TYR A 79 -1.08 2.01 5.38
CA TYR A 79 -0.84 3.42 5.10
C TYR A 79 0.40 3.90 5.83
N ILE A 80 1.21 4.69 5.14
CA ILE A 80 2.34 5.41 5.75
C ILE A 80 2.11 6.91 5.62
N ILE A 81 2.90 7.68 6.36
CA ILE A 81 2.91 9.13 6.24
C ILE A 81 4.23 9.53 5.57
N ASP A 82 4.14 10.22 4.45
CA ASP A 82 5.32 10.68 3.72
C ASP A 82 5.97 11.92 4.36
N ALA A 83 7.05 12.40 3.76
CA ALA A 83 7.78 13.57 4.25
C ALA A 83 6.95 14.86 4.22
N ARG A 84 5.89 14.90 3.42
CA ARG A 84 4.96 16.04 3.32
C ARG A 84 3.80 15.94 4.30
N GLY A 85 3.74 14.88 5.11
CA GLY A 85 2.64 14.61 6.01
C GLY A 85 1.42 13.99 5.33
N GLN A 86 1.55 13.53 4.09
CA GLN A 86 0.46 12.93 3.34
C GLN A 86 0.37 11.43 3.63
N LYS A 87 -0.85 10.94 3.69
CA LYS A 87 -1.16 9.52 3.84
C LYS A 87 -0.98 8.81 2.50
N VAL A 88 -0.10 7.82 2.46
CA VAL A 88 0.23 7.06 1.24
C VAL A 88 -0.18 5.61 1.43
N PRO A 89 -1.08 5.06 0.60
CA PRO A 89 -1.39 3.64 0.61
C PRO A 89 -0.24 2.86 -0.03
N ILE A 90 0.19 1.80 0.63
CA ILE A 90 1.24 0.91 0.12
C ILE A 90 0.86 -0.54 0.33
N SER A 91 1.36 -1.41 -0.54
CA SER A 91 1.32 -2.85 -0.36
C SER A 91 2.69 -3.31 0.12
N ILE A 92 2.75 -3.94 1.27
CA ILE A 92 4.00 -4.39 1.88
C ILE A 92 4.16 -5.90 1.80
N SER A 93 5.40 -6.32 1.66
CA SER A 93 5.82 -7.72 1.79
C SER A 93 7.09 -7.77 2.63
N THR A 94 7.13 -8.68 3.59
CA THR A 94 8.21 -8.77 4.57
C THR A 94 8.84 -10.15 4.57
N ALA A 95 10.13 -10.20 4.84
CA ALA A 95 10.86 -11.45 5.03
C ALA A 95 11.95 -11.27 6.09
N ALA A 96 12.34 -12.36 6.74
CA ALA A 96 13.46 -12.35 7.67
C ALA A 96 14.78 -12.44 6.91
N LEU A 97 15.76 -11.63 7.32
CA LEU A 97 17.14 -11.74 6.84
C LEU A 97 17.92 -12.67 7.76
N LYS A 98 18.61 -13.62 7.16
CA LYS A 98 19.36 -14.64 7.88
C LYS A 98 20.83 -14.59 7.49
N ASP A 99 21.71 -14.92 8.44
CA ASP A 99 23.13 -15.09 8.16
C ASP A 99 23.41 -16.48 7.53
N SER A 100 24.67 -16.76 7.24
CA SER A 100 25.11 -18.05 6.68
C SER A 100 24.77 -19.26 7.57
N LYS A 101 24.52 -19.04 8.86
CA LYS A 101 24.17 -20.08 9.84
C LYS A 101 22.64 -20.20 10.04
N GLY A 102 21.84 -19.46 9.28
CA GLY A 102 20.38 -19.47 9.39
C GLY A 102 19.82 -18.65 10.54
N ARG A 103 20.62 -17.85 11.25
CA ARG A 103 20.16 -17.00 12.35
C ARG A 103 19.57 -15.71 11.78
N ILE A 104 18.46 -15.28 12.35
CA ILE A 104 17.81 -14.04 11.95
C ILE A 104 18.66 -12.85 12.43
N ILE A 105 19.13 -12.04 11.49
CA ILE A 105 19.97 -10.86 11.74
C ILE A 105 19.23 -9.54 11.51
N GLY A 106 18.02 -9.60 10.96
CA GLY A 106 17.22 -8.44 10.67
C GLY A 106 16.02 -8.80 9.81
N GLY A 107 15.44 -7.81 9.18
CA GLY A 107 14.30 -7.99 8.29
C GLY A 107 14.43 -7.16 7.02
N VAL A 108 13.74 -7.59 5.98
CA VAL A 108 13.57 -6.86 4.73
C VAL A 108 12.10 -6.63 4.48
N GLU A 109 11.76 -5.45 4.05
CA GLU A 109 10.42 -5.09 3.60
C GLU A 109 10.50 -4.45 2.23
N SER A 110 9.68 -4.95 1.32
CA SER A 110 9.41 -4.29 0.05
C SER A 110 8.01 -3.67 0.11
N PHE A 111 7.85 -2.52 -0.51
CA PHE A 111 6.56 -1.85 -0.53
C PHE A 111 6.31 -1.19 -1.88
N ARG A 112 5.07 -1.32 -2.33
CA ARG A 112 4.60 -0.77 -3.60
C ARG A 112 3.67 0.39 -3.32
N ASP A 113 3.90 1.51 -4.01
CA ASP A 113 3.03 2.68 -3.96
C ASP A 113 1.70 2.38 -4.67
N LEU A 114 0.61 2.50 -3.95
CA LEU A 114 -0.73 2.24 -4.47
C LEU A 114 -1.51 3.52 -4.82
N ARG A 115 -0.87 4.71 -4.79
CA ARG A 115 -1.59 5.96 -5.07
C ARG A 115 -2.22 5.97 -6.44
N LEU A 116 -1.48 5.55 -7.47
CA LEU A 116 -2.02 5.49 -8.84
C LEU A 116 -3.11 4.43 -8.95
N VAL A 117 -2.93 3.27 -8.35
CA VAL A 117 -3.93 2.20 -8.36
C VAL A 117 -5.21 2.64 -7.67
N GLU A 118 -5.11 3.30 -6.51
CA GLU A 118 -6.28 3.83 -5.80
C GLU A 118 -6.99 4.94 -6.60
N GLU A 119 -6.23 5.81 -7.24
CA GLU A 119 -6.78 6.88 -8.07
C GLU A 119 -7.56 6.31 -9.25
N LEU A 120 -6.98 5.36 -10.00
CA LEU A 120 -7.65 4.68 -11.10
C LEU A 120 -8.88 3.91 -10.61
N HIS A 121 -8.81 3.28 -9.45
CA HIS A 121 -9.93 2.56 -8.87
C HIS A 121 -11.08 3.50 -8.49
N ARG A 122 -10.78 4.67 -7.92
CA ARG A 122 -11.78 5.71 -7.66
C ARG A 122 -12.42 6.23 -8.93
N GLU A 123 -11.63 6.48 -9.97
CA GLU A 123 -12.16 6.92 -11.27
C GLU A 123 -13.10 5.88 -11.87
N LEU A 124 -12.73 4.61 -11.83
CA LEU A 124 -13.59 3.51 -12.28
C LEU A 124 -14.87 3.38 -11.44
N GLN A 125 -14.77 3.52 -10.12
CA GLN A 125 -15.94 3.53 -9.23
C GLN A 125 -16.84 4.73 -9.50
N HIS A 126 -16.27 5.90 -9.75
CA HIS A 126 -17.02 7.10 -10.14
C HIS A 126 -17.76 6.91 -11.47
N GLN A 127 -17.08 6.35 -12.47
CA GLN A 127 -17.70 6.06 -13.77
C GLN A 127 -18.82 5.02 -13.62
N ASN A 128 -18.59 3.96 -12.88
CA ASN A 128 -19.61 2.92 -12.62
C ASN A 128 -20.77 3.46 -11.80
N SER A 129 -20.49 4.24 -10.77
CA SER A 129 -21.53 4.89 -9.96
C SER A 129 -22.36 5.88 -10.78
N PHE A 130 -21.70 6.64 -11.65
CA PHE A 130 -22.37 7.58 -12.55
C PHE A 130 -23.21 6.83 -13.59
N ALA A 131 -22.68 5.77 -14.19
CA ALA A 131 -23.42 4.91 -15.10
C ALA A 131 -24.62 4.23 -14.41
N ASP A 132 -24.46 3.77 -13.19
CA ASP A 132 -25.56 3.22 -12.37
C ASP A 132 -26.61 4.25 -12.06
N ILE A 133 -26.24 5.48 -11.73
CA ILE A 133 -27.18 6.59 -11.47
C ILE A 133 -27.94 6.93 -12.75
N ILE A 134 -27.26 7.02 -13.89
CA ILE A 134 -27.90 7.25 -15.19
C ILE A 134 -28.80 6.08 -15.56
N GLY A 135 -28.34 4.84 -15.40
CA GLY A 135 -29.12 3.63 -15.66
C GLY A 135 -30.37 3.54 -14.77
N ARG A 136 -30.23 3.84 -13.49
CA ARG A 136 -31.35 3.92 -12.54
C ARG A 136 -32.29 5.06 -12.86
N SER A 137 -31.77 6.23 -13.22
CA SER A 137 -32.59 7.35 -13.66
C SER A 137 -33.41 7.02 -14.90
N THR A 138 -32.83 6.37 -15.89
CA THR A 138 -33.51 5.92 -17.11
C THR A 138 -34.53 4.85 -16.79
N ALA A 139 -34.19 3.85 -15.98
CA ALA A 139 -35.08 2.80 -15.51
C ALA A 139 -36.23 3.38 -14.68
N MET A 140 -35.95 4.32 -13.78
CA MET A 140 -36.95 5.02 -12.98
C MET A 140 -37.89 5.85 -13.86
N ARG A 141 -37.38 6.54 -14.87
CA ARG A 141 -38.21 7.26 -15.85
C ARG A 141 -39.15 6.32 -16.58
N GLN A 142 -38.65 5.17 -17.04
CA GLN A 142 -39.48 4.15 -17.67
C GLN A 142 -40.57 3.62 -16.74
N ILE A 143 -40.23 3.38 -15.46
CA ILE A 143 -41.20 2.98 -14.44
C ILE A 143 -42.25 4.08 -14.21
N PHE A 144 -41.81 5.34 -14.10
CA PHE A 144 -42.74 6.48 -13.92
C PHE A 144 -43.61 6.73 -15.14
N GLU A 145 -43.15 6.43 -16.34
CA GLU A 145 -43.95 6.51 -17.57
C GLU A 145 -45.01 5.41 -17.64
N VAL A 146 -44.74 4.23 -17.09
CA VAL A 146 -45.64 3.06 -17.12
C VAL A 146 -46.63 3.08 -15.96
N LEU A 147 -46.24 3.61 -14.78
CA LEU A 147 -47.09 3.67 -13.60
C LEU A 147 -48.48 4.34 -13.82
N PRO A 148 -48.58 5.46 -14.54
CA PRO A 148 -49.88 6.06 -14.82
C PRO A 148 -50.78 5.16 -15.68
N GLN A 149 -50.19 4.39 -16.60
CA GLN A 149 -50.95 3.45 -17.44
C GLN A 149 -51.49 2.27 -16.61
N ILE A 150 -50.70 1.78 -15.66
CA ILE A 150 -51.13 0.71 -14.76
C ILE A 150 -52.22 1.22 -13.83
N ALA A 151 -52.08 2.42 -13.27
CA ALA A 151 -53.10 3.02 -12.41
C ALA A 151 -54.41 3.27 -13.14
N GLN A 152 -54.38 3.62 -14.43
CA GLN A 152 -55.56 3.78 -15.25
C GLN A 152 -56.23 2.45 -15.59
N SER A 153 -55.49 1.36 -15.71
CA SER A 153 -56.05 0.04 -15.97
C SER A 153 -56.69 -0.58 -14.74
N ASP A 154 -56.21 -0.25 -13.56
CA ASP A 154 -56.78 -0.75 -12.28
C ASP A 154 -58.04 0.04 -11.80
N SER A 155 -58.35 1.16 -12.44
CA SER A 155 -59.52 1.99 -12.07
C SER A 155 -60.81 1.60 -12.80
N THR A 156 -60.76 0.51 -13.55
CA THR A 156 -61.95 -0.12 -14.11
C THR A 156 -62.34 -1.36 -13.34
#